data_51653e55d813fd8077fe1b2e45803c2b
#
_entry.id   51653e55d813fd8077fe1b2e45803c2b
#
_cell.length_a   1.000
_cell.length_b   1.000
_cell.length_c   1.000
_cell.angle_alpha   90.00
_cell.angle_beta   90.00
_cell.angle_gamma   90.00
#
_symmetry.space_group_name_H-M   'P 1'
#
loop_
_entity.id
_entity.type
_entity.pdbx_description
1 polymer ?
#
loop_
_entity_poly.entity_id
_entity_poly.type
_entity_poly.pdbx_seq_one_letter_code
_entity_poly.pdbx_strand_id
1 'polypeptide(L)'
;MTTNYLLLILKYKFSKIKQEMFTGIIETLGTIQEIQKDKDNLHITVETAITNELKIDQSVAHNGICLTVVAINGTKYTVTAIDETIQKTNLGDWRVGDTVNLERAMKLGDRLDGHIVQGHVDQTGTCIATEETNGSWSYTFEYDEALNNLTIEKGSITVNGVSLTVVNSKKNQFSVAIIPYTHEHTNFSDFKVGTEINLEFDVIGKYVSKLHANKL
;
A
#
# COMPACT_ATOMS: atom_id res chain seq x y z
N MET A 1 4.10 -44.82 -12.21
CA MET A 1 3.39 -44.23 -11.03
C MET A 1 4.06 -42.98 -10.45
N THR A 2 5.02 -42.37 -11.09
CA THR A 2 5.83 -41.24 -10.52
C THR A 2 5.40 -39.86 -10.96
N THR A 3 4.67 -39.72 -12.06
CA THR A 3 4.33 -38.39 -12.63
C THR A 3 3.21 -37.68 -11.89
N ASN A 4 2.26 -38.42 -11.30
CA ASN A 4 1.13 -37.83 -10.54
C ASN A 4 1.55 -37.29 -9.18
N TYR A 5 2.56 -37.85 -8.53
CA TYR A 5 3.03 -37.35 -7.22
C TYR A 5 3.79 -36.01 -7.34
N LEU A 6 4.59 -35.88 -8.41
CA LEU A 6 5.32 -34.63 -8.68
C LEU A 6 4.35 -33.47 -8.99
N LEU A 7 3.29 -33.76 -9.76
CA LEU A 7 2.23 -32.76 -10.07
C LEU A 7 1.43 -32.38 -8.81
N LEU A 8 1.19 -33.35 -7.90
CA LEU A 8 0.50 -33.09 -6.63
C LEU A 8 1.37 -32.23 -5.68
N ILE A 9 2.66 -32.52 -5.59
CA ILE A 9 3.63 -31.76 -4.79
C ILE A 9 3.82 -30.36 -5.37
N LEU A 10 3.88 -30.21 -6.69
CA LEU A 10 3.92 -28.90 -7.35
C LEU A 10 2.62 -28.12 -7.08
N LYS A 11 1.45 -28.71 -7.27
CA LYS A 11 0.18 -28.06 -6.93
C LYS A 11 0.12 -27.66 -5.45
N TYR A 12 0.58 -28.50 -4.53
CA TYR A 12 0.57 -28.21 -3.08
C TYR A 12 1.61 -27.14 -2.71
N LYS A 13 2.78 -27.09 -3.34
CA LYS A 13 3.76 -26.04 -3.13
C LYS A 13 3.33 -24.72 -3.78
N PHE A 14 2.76 -24.74 -4.98
CA PHE A 14 2.24 -23.53 -5.61
C PHE A 14 1.00 -22.95 -4.94
N SER A 15 0.17 -23.77 -4.27
CA SER A 15 -0.99 -23.27 -3.49
C SER A 15 -0.59 -22.60 -2.18
N LYS A 16 0.66 -22.72 -1.73
CA LYS A 16 1.18 -22.06 -0.51
C LYS A 16 2.04 -20.83 -0.77
N ILE A 17 2.41 -20.55 -2.02
CA ILE A 17 3.03 -19.27 -2.37
C ILE A 17 1.88 -18.32 -2.73
N LYS A 18 1.22 -17.80 -1.72
CA LYS A 18 0.39 -16.61 -1.86
C LYS A 18 1.36 -15.42 -2.01
N GLN A 19 1.86 -15.21 -3.20
CA GLN A 19 2.49 -13.96 -3.52
C GLN A 19 1.36 -12.99 -3.84
N GLU A 20 0.90 -12.30 -2.83
CA GLU A 20 -0.15 -11.30 -2.95
C GLU A 20 0.46 -10.07 -3.58
N MET A 21 -0.19 -9.56 -4.61
CA MET A 21 0.28 -8.44 -5.41
C MET A 21 -0.89 -7.46 -5.59
N PHE A 22 -0.56 -6.19 -5.60
CA PHE A 22 -1.48 -5.09 -5.83
C PHE A 22 -1.01 -4.30 -7.05
N THR A 23 -1.84 -3.38 -7.51
CA THR A 23 -1.56 -2.53 -8.65
C THR A 23 -1.34 -1.07 -8.26
N GLY A 24 -1.77 -0.69 -7.06
CA GLY A 24 -1.82 0.69 -6.60
C GLY A 24 -3.02 1.47 -7.18
N ILE A 25 -4.03 0.76 -7.68
CA ILE A 25 -5.30 1.34 -8.09
C ILE A 25 -6.32 1.12 -6.97
N ILE A 26 -6.71 2.21 -6.32
CA ILE A 26 -7.64 2.15 -5.19
C ILE A 26 -9.03 1.74 -5.67
N GLU A 27 -9.60 0.71 -5.07
CA GLU A 27 -10.95 0.24 -5.39
C GLU A 27 -12.02 1.04 -4.65
N THR A 28 -11.76 1.40 -3.40
CA THR A 28 -12.71 2.12 -2.54
C THR A 28 -12.00 2.68 -1.32
N LEU A 29 -12.74 3.46 -0.55
CA LEU A 29 -12.33 3.91 0.78
C LEU A 29 -12.97 3.04 1.87
N GLY A 30 -12.27 2.90 2.98
CA GLY A 30 -12.77 2.31 4.20
C GLY A 30 -12.69 3.27 5.36
N THR A 31 -13.59 3.15 6.32
CA THR A 31 -13.58 3.94 7.56
C THR A 31 -13.19 3.05 8.73
N ILE A 32 -12.20 3.49 9.52
CA ILE A 32 -11.78 2.82 10.75
C ILE A 32 -12.92 2.90 11.78
N GLN A 33 -13.41 1.75 12.23
CA GLN A 33 -14.53 1.68 13.17
C GLN A 33 -14.07 1.34 14.59
N GLU A 34 -12.98 0.57 14.71
CA GLU A 34 -12.43 0.15 15.99
C GLU A 34 -10.94 -0.15 15.85
N ILE A 35 -10.17 0.16 16.87
CA ILE A 35 -8.77 -0.24 17.02
C ILE A 35 -8.62 -0.85 18.39
N GLN A 36 -8.29 -2.13 18.43
CA GLN A 36 -8.09 -2.88 19.68
C GLN A 36 -6.66 -3.37 19.78
N LYS A 37 -5.99 -3.06 20.89
CA LYS A 37 -4.64 -3.56 21.18
C LYS A 37 -4.72 -4.95 21.81
N ASP A 38 -3.98 -5.91 21.24
CA ASP A 38 -3.73 -7.22 21.83
C ASP A 38 -2.23 -7.48 21.88
N LYS A 39 -1.63 -7.27 23.06
CA LYS A 39 -0.18 -7.30 23.29
C LYS A 39 0.55 -6.29 22.38
N ASP A 40 1.38 -6.79 21.47
CA ASP A 40 2.13 -5.97 20.52
C ASP A 40 1.41 -5.84 19.16
N ASN A 41 0.22 -6.42 19.02
CA ASN A 41 -0.58 -6.36 17.81
C ASN A 41 -1.70 -5.32 17.93
N LEU A 42 -2.19 -4.84 16.77
CA LEU A 42 -3.41 -4.06 16.66
C LEU A 42 -4.42 -4.82 15.78
N HIS A 43 -5.63 -5.01 16.32
CA HIS A 43 -6.79 -5.45 15.54
C HIS A 43 -7.54 -4.21 15.08
N ILE A 44 -7.73 -4.07 13.78
CA ILE A 44 -8.35 -2.90 13.17
C ILE A 44 -9.60 -3.36 12.46
N THR A 45 -10.74 -2.82 12.86
CA THR A 45 -12.03 -3.08 12.23
C THR A 45 -12.35 -1.94 11.27
N VAL A 46 -12.61 -2.28 10.03
CA VAL A 46 -12.88 -1.34 8.93
C VAL A 46 -14.25 -1.61 8.35
N GLU A 47 -15.00 -0.56 8.06
CA GLU A 47 -16.26 -0.60 7.34
C GLU A 47 -16.07 -0.10 5.91
N THR A 48 -16.55 -0.87 4.93
CA THR A 48 -16.45 -0.52 3.53
C THR A 48 -17.51 -1.20 2.67
N ALA A 49 -17.78 -0.65 1.49
CA ALA A 49 -18.74 -1.19 0.53
C ALA A 49 -18.39 -2.60 0.03
N ILE A 50 -17.08 -2.93 -0.05
CA ILE A 50 -16.61 -4.23 -0.59
C ILE A 50 -16.57 -5.36 0.44
N THR A 51 -16.98 -5.14 1.69
CA THR A 51 -16.90 -6.15 2.76
C THR A 51 -17.55 -7.47 2.38
N ASN A 52 -18.70 -7.42 1.70
CA ASN A 52 -19.44 -8.62 1.26
C ASN A 52 -18.70 -9.48 0.22
N GLU A 53 -17.69 -8.92 -0.42
CA GLU A 53 -16.86 -9.60 -1.42
C GLU A 53 -15.57 -10.17 -0.83
N LEU A 54 -15.25 -9.81 0.42
CA LEU A 54 -14.04 -10.27 1.12
C LEU A 54 -14.22 -11.68 1.67
N LYS A 55 -13.10 -12.33 1.92
CA LYS A 55 -13.01 -13.64 2.56
C LYS A 55 -11.96 -13.61 3.66
N ILE A 56 -12.17 -14.42 4.70
CA ILE A 56 -11.14 -14.68 5.71
C ILE A 56 -9.89 -15.25 5.00
N ASP A 57 -8.71 -14.87 5.47
CA ASP A 57 -7.40 -15.21 4.89
C ASP A 57 -7.13 -14.55 3.52
N GLN A 58 -7.89 -13.52 3.15
CA GLN A 58 -7.63 -12.69 1.98
C GLN A 58 -6.82 -11.46 2.38
N SER A 59 -5.88 -11.03 1.52
CA SER A 59 -5.15 -9.79 1.72
C SER A 59 -5.85 -8.60 1.06
N VAL A 60 -5.82 -7.51 1.80
CA VAL A 60 -6.29 -6.19 1.37
C VAL A 60 -5.21 -5.19 1.74
N ALA A 61 -4.85 -4.30 0.83
CA ALA A 61 -3.98 -3.17 1.12
C ALA A 61 -4.79 -2.03 1.75
N HIS A 62 -4.30 -1.51 2.87
CA HIS A 62 -4.88 -0.40 3.63
C HIS A 62 -3.86 0.73 3.66
N ASN A 63 -4.11 1.83 2.94
CA ASN A 63 -3.08 2.85 2.73
C ASN A 63 -1.73 2.25 2.29
N GLY A 64 -1.76 1.24 1.41
CA GLY A 64 -0.58 0.53 0.93
C GLY A 64 -0.01 -0.53 1.87
N ILE A 65 -0.62 -0.78 3.02
CA ILE A 65 -0.21 -1.81 3.98
C ILE A 65 -1.01 -3.09 3.70
N CYS A 66 -0.35 -4.15 3.27
CA CYS A 66 -0.96 -5.46 3.09
C CYS A 66 -1.31 -6.08 4.44
N LEU A 67 -2.60 -6.26 4.70
CA LEU A 67 -3.11 -6.88 5.92
C LEU A 67 -4.10 -8.00 5.58
N THR A 68 -4.08 -9.07 6.39
CA THR A 68 -4.94 -10.24 6.18
C THR A 68 -6.25 -10.08 6.92
N VAL A 69 -7.35 -10.35 6.25
CA VAL A 69 -8.71 -10.38 6.85
C VAL A 69 -8.82 -11.57 7.81
N VAL A 70 -9.09 -11.29 9.09
CA VAL A 70 -9.19 -12.30 10.15
C VAL A 70 -10.63 -12.52 10.63
N ALA A 71 -11.52 -11.55 10.44
CA ALA A 71 -12.94 -11.66 10.76
C ALA A 71 -13.79 -10.81 9.84
N ILE A 72 -15.05 -11.19 9.63
CA ILE A 72 -16.06 -10.44 8.86
C ILE A 72 -17.35 -10.44 9.66
N ASN A 73 -17.95 -9.27 9.85
CA ASN A 73 -19.21 -9.11 10.56
C ASN A 73 -20.08 -8.01 9.91
N GLY A 74 -21.09 -8.40 9.16
CA GLY A 74 -21.97 -7.49 8.44
C GLY A 74 -21.20 -6.66 7.41
N THR A 75 -21.23 -5.34 7.53
CA THR A 75 -20.54 -4.38 6.67
C THR A 75 -19.09 -4.11 7.08
N LYS A 76 -18.60 -4.80 8.13
CA LYS A 76 -17.28 -4.60 8.73
C LYS A 76 -16.42 -5.84 8.64
N TYR A 77 -15.12 -5.65 8.51
CA TYR A 77 -14.12 -6.71 8.62
C TYR A 77 -12.98 -6.27 9.53
N THR A 78 -12.26 -7.23 10.07
CA THR A 78 -11.13 -6.99 10.96
C THR A 78 -9.85 -7.53 10.33
N VAL A 79 -8.78 -6.76 10.44
CA VAL A 79 -7.41 -7.15 10.09
C VAL A 79 -6.51 -7.04 11.31
N THR A 80 -5.34 -7.69 11.26
CA THR A 80 -4.36 -7.63 12.34
C THR A 80 -3.02 -7.11 11.83
N ALA A 81 -2.50 -6.07 12.47
CA ALA A 81 -1.16 -5.55 12.26
C ALA A 81 -0.24 -6.01 13.38
N ILE A 82 0.93 -6.54 13.03
CA ILE A 82 2.00 -6.91 13.97
C ILE A 82 2.90 -5.71 14.27
N ASP A 83 3.69 -5.80 15.35
CA ASP A 83 4.57 -4.72 15.81
C ASP A 83 5.49 -4.15 14.72
N GLU A 84 6.11 -5.00 13.89
CA GLU A 84 6.95 -4.55 12.77
C GLU A 84 6.18 -3.65 11.79
N THR A 85 4.93 -3.99 11.49
CA THR A 85 4.08 -3.19 10.61
C THR A 85 3.74 -1.84 11.25
N ILE A 86 3.44 -1.85 12.55
CA ILE A 86 3.11 -0.62 13.29
C ILE A 86 4.30 0.33 13.31
N GLN A 87 5.52 -0.18 13.49
CA GLN A 87 6.73 0.64 13.56
C GLN A 87 7.18 1.22 12.21
N LYS A 88 6.87 0.55 11.09
CA LYS A 88 7.33 0.95 9.75
C LYS A 88 6.33 1.81 8.99
N THR A 89 5.12 1.97 9.49
CA THR A 89 4.02 2.62 8.79
C THR A 89 3.34 3.66 9.66
N ASN A 90 2.49 4.49 9.06
CA ASN A 90 1.66 5.43 9.80
C ASN A 90 0.44 4.79 10.50
N LEU A 91 0.34 3.45 10.49
CA LEU A 91 -0.80 2.72 11.07
C LEU A 91 -0.96 2.97 12.58
N GLY A 92 0.15 3.18 13.29
CA GLY A 92 0.14 3.50 14.73
C GLY A 92 -0.57 4.81 15.08
N ASP A 93 -0.70 5.73 14.13
CA ASP A 93 -1.35 7.03 14.31
C ASP A 93 -2.83 7.02 13.93
N TRP A 94 -3.32 5.94 13.34
CA TRP A 94 -4.73 5.85 12.92
C TRP A 94 -5.69 5.95 14.09
N ARG A 95 -6.85 6.54 13.84
CA ARG A 95 -7.91 6.74 14.81
C ARG A 95 -9.25 6.27 14.27
N VAL A 96 -10.16 5.96 15.16
CA VAL A 96 -11.56 5.69 14.79
C VAL A 96 -12.14 6.90 14.09
N GLY A 97 -12.71 6.67 12.91
CA GLY A 97 -13.24 7.68 12.01
C GLY A 97 -12.32 8.05 10.85
N ASP A 98 -11.03 7.66 10.90
CA ASP A 98 -10.12 7.91 9.78
C ASP A 98 -10.51 7.12 8.53
N THR A 99 -10.21 7.70 7.38
CA THR A 99 -10.43 7.11 6.06
C THR A 99 -9.14 6.52 5.52
N VAL A 100 -9.21 5.28 5.01
CA VAL A 100 -8.08 4.57 4.43
C VAL A 100 -8.39 4.12 3.00
N ASN A 101 -7.40 4.22 2.11
CA ASN A 101 -7.46 3.67 0.76
C ASN A 101 -7.44 2.14 0.82
N LEU A 102 -8.31 1.50 0.06
CA LEU A 102 -8.41 0.03 0.03
C LEU A 102 -8.23 -0.50 -1.39
N GLU A 103 -7.42 -1.56 -1.49
CA GLU A 103 -7.25 -2.35 -2.70
C GLU A 103 -7.15 -3.83 -2.32
N ARG A 104 -7.92 -4.70 -2.97
CA ARG A 104 -7.78 -6.16 -2.83
C ARG A 104 -6.59 -6.66 -3.63
N ALA A 105 -5.95 -7.72 -3.15
CA ALA A 105 -4.91 -8.38 -3.94
C ALA A 105 -5.46 -8.81 -5.32
N MET A 106 -4.70 -8.49 -6.37
CA MET A 106 -5.06 -8.83 -7.76
C MET A 106 -5.10 -10.35 -7.96
N LYS A 107 -5.96 -10.79 -8.87
CA LYS A 107 -6.04 -12.19 -9.27
C LYS A 107 -5.11 -12.46 -10.46
N LEU A 108 -4.67 -13.70 -10.59
CA LEU A 108 -3.88 -14.10 -11.75
C LEU A 108 -4.69 -13.89 -13.05
N GLY A 109 -4.15 -13.07 -13.94
CA GLY A 109 -4.80 -12.70 -15.20
C GLY A 109 -5.48 -11.34 -15.19
N ASP A 110 -5.56 -10.67 -14.05
CA ASP A 110 -6.04 -9.28 -13.98
C ASP A 110 -5.04 -8.34 -14.68
N ARG A 111 -5.53 -7.15 -15.05
CA ARG A 111 -4.69 -6.10 -15.63
C ARG A 111 -3.84 -5.43 -14.58
N LEU A 112 -2.62 -5.06 -14.94
CA LEU A 112 -1.74 -4.21 -14.14
C LEU A 112 -1.90 -2.76 -14.63
N ASP A 113 -2.93 -2.06 -14.14
CA ASP A 113 -3.24 -0.69 -14.59
C ASP A 113 -2.37 0.38 -13.89
N GLY A 114 -1.69 0.04 -12.77
CA GLY A 114 -0.68 0.87 -12.12
C GLY A 114 0.74 0.32 -12.32
N HIS A 115 1.40 -0.09 -11.23
CA HIS A 115 2.69 -0.78 -11.26
C HIS A 115 2.68 -1.97 -10.28
N ILE A 116 3.78 -2.72 -10.20
CA ILE A 116 3.88 -3.85 -9.27
C ILE A 116 4.01 -3.32 -7.84
N VAL A 117 2.98 -3.52 -7.03
CA VAL A 117 2.89 -3.12 -5.64
C VAL A 117 2.75 -4.36 -4.76
N GLN A 118 3.56 -4.45 -3.71
CA GLN A 118 3.57 -5.61 -2.81
C GLN A 118 2.68 -5.40 -1.57
N GLY A 119 2.37 -4.14 -1.25
CA GLY A 119 1.75 -3.77 0.03
C GLY A 119 2.75 -3.79 1.19
N HIS A 120 4.02 -3.67 0.87
CA HIS A 120 5.12 -3.69 1.83
C HIS A 120 5.75 -2.30 1.92
N VAL A 121 5.21 -1.49 2.80
CA VAL A 121 5.68 -0.13 3.06
C VAL A 121 7.16 -0.15 3.45
N ASP A 122 7.97 0.65 2.78
CA ASP A 122 9.41 0.77 3.05
C ASP A 122 9.68 1.75 4.20
N GLN A 123 8.96 2.86 4.20
CA GLN A 123 9.04 3.90 5.23
C GLN A 123 7.82 4.83 5.16
N THR A 124 7.69 5.68 6.15
CA THR A 124 6.78 6.84 6.07
C THR A 124 7.49 8.02 5.42
N GLY A 125 6.68 8.99 4.98
CA GLY A 125 7.12 10.28 4.50
C GLY A 125 6.15 11.36 4.94
N THR A 126 6.51 12.62 4.76
CA THR A 126 5.69 13.76 5.16
C THR A 126 5.31 14.60 3.95
N CYS A 127 4.06 14.96 3.82
CA CYS A 127 3.62 15.96 2.86
C CYS A 127 4.15 17.34 3.27
N ILE A 128 5.01 17.94 2.45
CA ILE A 128 5.65 19.23 2.75
C ILE A 128 5.09 20.39 1.93
N ALA A 129 4.37 20.11 0.84
CA ALA A 129 3.68 21.12 0.05
C ALA A 129 2.46 20.52 -0.66
N THR A 130 1.41 21.34 -0.79
CA THR A 130 0.22 21.04 -1.58
C THR A 130 -0.12 22.27 -2.42
N GLU A 131 -0.43 22.07 -3.67
CA GLU A 131 -0.82 23.16 -4.59
C GLU A 131 -1.94 22.67 -5.49
N GLU A 132 -3.00 23.46 -5.61
CA GLU A 132 -4.06 23.24 -6.59
C GLU A 132 -3.87 24.21 -7.75
N THR A 133 -3.85 23.68 -8.97
CA THR A 133 -3.71 24.48 -10.17
C THR A 133 -4.63 23.95 -11.26
N ASN A 134 -5.63 24.76 -11.64
CA ASN A 134 -6.56 24.46 -12.73
C ASN A 134 -7.26 23.08 -12.59
N GLY A 135 -7.66 22.71 -11.36
CA GLY A 135 -8.35 21.45 -11.09
C GLY A 135 -7.46 20.21 -11.09
N SER A 136 -6.17 20.40 -10.97
CA SER A 136 -5.19 19.36 -10.68
C SER A 136 -4.44 19.71 -9.41
N TRP A 137 -4.00 18.71 -8.66
CA TRP A 137 -3.27 18.91 -7.42
C TRP A 137 -1.84 18.43 -7.57
N SER A 138 -0.90 19.18 -7.03
CA SER A 138 0.49 18.78 -6.85
C SER A 138 0.76 18.61 -5.37
N TYR A 139 1.37 17.47 -5.02
CA TYR A 139 1.82 17.18 -3.66
C TYR A 139 3.32 16.92 -3.68
N THR A 140 4.04 17.51 -2.72
CA THR A 140 5.46 17.23 -2.53
C THR A 140 5.66 16.53 -1.19
N PHE A 141 6.42 15.45 -1.23
CA PHE A 141 6.72 14.62 -0.08
C PHE A 141 8.21 14.60 0.21
N GLU A 142 8.54 14.55 1.50
CA GLU A 142 9.89 14.34 2.01
C GLU A 142 9.95 13.00 2.73
N TYR A 143 11.09 12.30 2.61
CA TYR A 143 11.33 11.00 3.23
C TYR A 143 12.77 10.86 3.72
N ASP A 144 13.04 9.87 4.60
CA ASP A 144 14.37 9.66 5.17
C ASP A 144 15.34 9.07 4.13
N GLU A 145 16.35 9.85 3.74
CA GLU A 145 17.40 9.42 2.80
C GLU A 145 18.35 8.36 3.38
N ALA A 146 18.45 8.26 4.72
CA ALA A 146 19.35 7.31 5.37
C ALA A 146 18.96 5.84 5.09
N LEU A 147 17.71 5.59 4.71
CA LEU A 147 17.21 4.27 4.31
C LEU A 147 17.61 3.87 2.89
N ASN A 148 18.31 4.75 2.15
CA ASN A 148 18.81 4.52 0.79
C ASN A 148 17.72 4.15 -0.24
N ASN A 149 16.48 4.52 0.02
CA ASN A 149 15.43 4.45 -0.98
C ASN A 149 15.60 5.60 -1.98
N LEU A 150 15.23 5.38 -3.22
CA LEU A 150 15.38 6.39 -4.26
C LEU A 150 14.16 6.41 -5.18
N THR A 151 13.86 7.60 -5.65
CA THR A 151 12.93 7.83 -6.75
C THR A 151 13.71 8.25 -8.00
N ILE A 152 13.11 8.08 -9.16
CA ILE A 152 13.63 8.60 -10.43
C ILE A 152 12.55 9.43 -11.11
N GLU A 153 12.96 10.44 -11.86
CA GLU A 153 12.04 11.25 -12.65
C GLU A 153 11.23 10.38 -13.61
N LYS A 154 9.91 10.52 -13.62
CA LYS A 154 8.95 9.69 -14.37
C LYS A 154 8.90 8.20 -13.96
N GLY A 155 9.53 7.83 -12.85
CA GLY A 155 9.36 6.50 -12.25
C GLY A 155 8.04 6.36 -11.49
N SER A 156 7.78 5.16 -10.99
CA SER A 156 6.60 4.85 -10.17
C SER A 156 6.92 4.94 -8.68
N ILE A 157 5.94 5.34 -7.90
CA ILE A 157 5.96 5.33 -6.44
C ILE A 157 4.55 5.03 -5.93
N THR A 158 4.44 4.39 -4.78
CA THR A 158 3.17 4.21 -4.09
C THR A 158 3.10 5.15 -2.89
N VAL A 159 2.08 5.99 -2.84
CA VAL A 159 1.77 6.89 -1.72
C VAL A 159 0.43 6.48 -1.12
N ASN A 160 0.39 6.05 0.12
CA ASN A 160 -0.81 5.49 0.76
C ASN A 160 -1.53 4.47 -0.14
N GLY A 161 -0.77 3.60 -0.81
CA GLY A 161 -1.29 2.57 -1.71
C GLY A 161 -1.63 3.05 -3.12
N VAL A 162 -1.59 4.35 -3.41
CA VAL A 162 -1.90 4.89 -4.74
C VAL A 162 -0.66 4.86 -5.63
N SER A 163 -0.73 4.20 -6.78
CA SER A 163 0.31 4.20 -7.82
C SER A 163 0.37 5.54 -8.53
N LEU A 164 1.52 6.20 -8.47
CA LEU A 164 1.70 7.56 -8.99
C LEU A 164 3.01 7.69 -9.75
N THR A 165 3.03 8.66 -10.67
CA THR A 165 4.23 9.03 -11.41
C THR A 165 5.00 10.13 -10.65
N VAL A 166 6.28 9.87 -10.42
CA VAL A 166 7.21 10.80 -9.79
C VAL A 166 7.53 11.96 -10.72
N VAL A 167 7.50 13.16 -10.18
CA VAL A 167 8.01 14.37 -10.81
C VAL A 167 8.88 15.14 -9.81
N ASN A 168 9.80 15.97 -10.29
CA ASN A 168 10.73 16.73 -9.44
C ASN A 168 11.49 15.83 -8.45
N SER A 169 11.95 14.66 -8.91
CA SER A 169 12.72 13.73 -8.09
C SER A 169 14.01 14.37 -7.57
N LYS A 170 14.21 14.33 -6.27
CA LYS A 170 15.42 14.77 -5.55
C LYS A 170 15.89 13.63 -4.62
N LYS A 171 16.98 13.85 -3.91
CA LYS A 171 17.60 12.84 -3.04
C LYS A 171 16.65 12.32 -1.95
N ASN A 172 15.88 13.22 -1.33
CA ASN A 172 14.97 12.92 -0.22
C ASN A 172 13.57 13.50 -0.42
N GLN A 173 13.24 13.94 -1.62
CA GLN A 173 11.96 14.56 -1.94
C GLN A 173 11.52 14.18 -3.34
N PHE A 174 10.21 14.12 -3.53
CA PHE A 174 9.60 14.03 -4.84
C PHE A 174 8.23 14.72 -4.83
N SER A 175 7.73 15.03 -6.01
CA SER A 175 6.35 15.49 -6.16
C SER A 175 5.55 14.50 -7.00
N VAL A 176 4.23 14.59 -6.90
CA VAL A 176 3.28 13.88 -7.74
C VAL A 176 2.19 14.85 -8.21
N ALA A 177 1.65 14.60 -9.40
CA ALA A 177 0.50 15.32 -9.93
C ALA A 177 -0.73 14.41 -9.85
N ILE A 178 -1.80 14.89 -9.22
CA ILE A 178 -3.03 14.16 -8.96
C ILE A 178 -4.15 14.74 -9.83
N ILE A 179 -4.81 13.88 -10.61
CA ILE A 179 -5.99 14.24 -11.39
C ILE A 179 -7.24 14.31 -10.49
N PRO A 180 -8.31 15.04 -10.90
CA PRO A 180 -9.53 15.16 -10.10
C PRO A 180 -10.08 13.82 -9.59
N TYR A 181 -10.16 12.83 -10.48
CA TYR A 181 -10.67 11.50 -10.14
C TYR A 181 -9.91 10.86 -8.97
N THR A 182 -8.57 10.89 -9.00
CA THR A 182 -7.74 10.32 -7.91
C THR A 182 -7.91 11.11 -6.62
N HIS A 183 -8.00 12.44 -6.70
CA HIS A 183 -8.22 13.29 -5.53
C HIS A 183 -9.56 12.98 -4.84
N GLU A 184 -10.62 12.78 -5.61
CA GLU A 184 -11.97 12.56 -5.09
C GLU A 184 -12.20 11.11 -4.60
N HIS A 185 -11.47 10.13 -5.15
CA HIS A 185 -11.70 8.72 -4.88
C HIS A 185 -10.63 8.07 -3.99
N THR A 186 -9.73 8.87 -3.44
CA THR A 186 -8.71 8.42 -2.49
C THR A 186 -8.62 9.39 -1.31
N ASN A 187 -7.89 9.02 -0.26
CA ASN A 187 -7.67 9.91 0.88
C ASN A 187 -6.70 11.08 0.59
N PHE A 188 -6.31 11.30 -0.66
CA PHE A 188 -5.57 12.50 -1.06
C PHE A 188 -6.34 13.80 -0.82
N SER A 189 -7.67 13.75 -0.83
CA SER A 189 -8.52 14.91 -0.47
C SER A 189 -8.27 15.43 0.95
N ASP A 190 -7.79 14.60 1.84
CA ASP A 190 -7.53 14.94 3.24
C ASP A 190 -6.08 15.40 3.50
N PHE A 191 -5.20 15.32 2.47
CA PHE A 191 -3.79 15.63 2.64
C PHE A 191 -3.54 17.14 2.80
N LYS A 192 -2.74 17.47 3.78
CA LYS A 192 -2.24 18.82 4.06
C LYS A 192 -0.76 18.77 4.42
N VAL A 193 -0.12 19.91 4.45
CA VAL A 193 1.26 20.01 4.95
C VAL A 193 1.33 19.44 6.37
N GLY A 194 2.27 18.54 6.59
CA GLY A 194 2.44 17.78 7.83
C GLY A 194 1.72 16.42 7.86
N THR A 195 0.92 16.07 6.84
CA THR A 195 0.32 14.72 6.76
C THR A 195 1.41 13.67 6.58
N GLU A 196 1.43 12.66 7.44
CA GLU A 196 2.30 11.49 7.33
C GLU A 196 1.66 10.44 6.42
N ILE A 197 2.46 9.91 5.50
CA ILE A 197 2.02 8.96 4.48
C ILE A 197 2.92 7.74 4.44
N ASN A 198 2.38 6.62 3.97
CA ASN A 198 3.14 5.40 3.68
C ASN A 198 3.75 5.45 2.28
N LEU A 199 5.01 5.06 2.17
CA LEU A 199 5.74 4.97 0.91
C LEU A 199 6.17 3.53 0.63
N GLU A 200 5.85 3.04 -0.57
CA GLU A 200 6.44 1.84 -1.13
C GLU A 200 7.13 2.21 -2.44
N PHE A 201 8.45 2.04 -2.48
CA PHE A 201 9.26 2.33 -3.67
C PHE A 201 9.15 1.18 -4.67
N ASP A 202 9.26 1.50 -5.96
CA ASP A 202 9.14 0.49 -7.02
C ASP A 202 10.13 -0.65 -6.79
N VAL A 203 9.60 -1.86 -6.68
CA VAL A 203 10.36 -3.09 -6.40
C VAL A 203 11.45 -3.34 -7.44
N ILE A 204 11.25 -2.94 -8.70
CA ILE A 204 12.24 -3.06 -9.77
C ILE A 204 13.46 -2.20 -9.42
N GLY A 205 13.24 -0.97 -8.97
CA GLY A 205 14.31 -0.06 -8.53
C GLY A 205 15.10 -0.65 -7.37
N LYS A 206 14.43 -1.27 -6.39
CA LYS A 206 15.08 -1.93 -5.24
C LYS A 206 16.00 -3.07 -5.67
N TYR A 207 15.56 -3.93 -6.61
CA TYR A 207 16.40 -5.02 -7.12
C TYR A 207 17.58 -4.50 -7.94
N VAL A 208 17.39 -3.53 -8.82
CA VAL A 208 18.47 -2.92 -9.61
C VAL A 208 19.53 -2.30 -8.71
N SER A 209 19.12 -1.52 -7.69
CA SER A 209 20.03 -0.93 -6.71
C SER A 209 20.83 -1.99 -5.95
N LYS A 210 20.17 -3.08 -5.50
CA LYS A 210 20.83 -4.19 -4.81
C LYS A 210 21.87 -4.90 -5.68
N LEU A 211 21.56 -5.11 -6.96
CA LEU A 211 22.49 -5.74 -7.90
C LEU A 211 23.69 -4.85 -8.19
N HIS A 212 23.50 -3.54 -8.23
CA HIS A 212 24.59 -2.58 -8.46
C HIS A 212 25.52 -2.49 -7.26
N ALA A 213 24.99 -2.42 -6.05
CA ALA A 213 25.77 -2.36 -4.81
C ALA A 213 26.65 -3.61 -4.57
N ASN A 214 26.26 -4.79 -5.11
CA ASN A 214 27.04 -6.02 -4.99
C ASN A 214 28.17 -6.14 -6.03
N LYS A 215 28.35 -5.19 -6.92
CA LYS A 215 29.42 -5.15 -7.94
C LYS A 215 30.58 -4.22 -7.57
N LEU A 216 30.49 -3.52 -6.46
CA LEU A 216 31.52 -2.69 -5.86
C LEU A 216 32.11 -3.36 -4.62
#